data_ecd0bf22c5bee2c4b108b222245af603
#
_entry.id   ecd0bf22c5bee2c4b108b222245af603
#
_cell.length_a   1.000
_cell.length_b   1.000
_cell.length_c   1.000
_cell.angle_alpha   90.00
_cell.angle_beta   90.00
_cell.angle_gamma   90.00
#
_symmetry.space_group_name_H-M   'P 1'
#
loop_
_entity.id
_entity.type
_entity.pdbx_description
1 polymer ?
#
loop_
_entity_poly.entity_id
_entity_poly.type
_entity_poly.pdbx_seq_one_letter_code
_entity_poly.pdbx_strand_id
1 'polypeptide(L)'
;DAIPGTLYGFFGTYVSETVLENGQGYWLFFEEEGSTDVTGNPIDQVTIFLTEGWNLMGSLSSTFESSSIDDPEEIIISGSIYGFGGSYQPTSTLQPGKGYWVNASADGEVTLNSGGAARIKPFVDRAADANVIRFNGMPLYFGVTIPENELQSYELPPKPPAGASDVRFKGGWRLVRDYGELEVMNTSETLTISYDIHIELGEHFYWALISETGDEMVLDGTGEIVVPSAERFI
;
A
#
# COMPACT_ATOMS: atom_id res chain seq x y z
N ASP A 1 -4.53 7.44 -24.28
CA ASP A 1 -3.20 7.01 -24.42
C ASP A 1 -2.73 5.95 -23.39
N ALA A 2 -3.65 5.01 -23.07
CA ALA A 2 -3.28 3.83 -22.32
C ALA A 2 -2.37 2.92 -23.18
N ILE A 3 -1.36 2.34 -22.56
CA ILE A 3 -0.44 1.41 -23.24
C ILE A 3 -1.21 0.11 -23.52
N PRO A 4 -1.35 -0.32 -24.77
CA PRO A 4 -2.07 -1.56 -25.11
C PRO A 4 -1.47 -2.79 -24.42
N GLY A 5 -2.33 -3.67 -23.88
CA GLY A 5 -1.92 -4.89 -23.21
C GLY A 5 -1.41 -4.72 -21.78
N THR A 6 -1.58 -3.54 -21.17
CA THR A 6 -1.17 -3.26 -19.78
C THR A 6 -2.35 -3.16 -18.81
N LEU A 7 -3.53 -3.62 -19.19
CA LEU A 7 -4.66 -3.76 -18.29
C LEU A 7 -4.54 -5.09 -17.53
N TYR A 8 -4.40 -5.00 -16.20
CA TYR A 8 -4.28 -6.17 -15.33
C TYR A 8 -5.31 -6.12 -14.21
N GLY A 9 -6.08 -7.19 -14.07
CA GLY A 9 -6.82 -7.52 -12.86
C GLY A 9 -5.94 -8.33 -11.89
N PHE A 10 -6.46 -8.62 -10.72
CA PHE A 10 -5.77 -9.43 -9.71
C PHE A 10 -6.71 -10.50 -9.13
N PHE A 11 -6.28 -11.77 -9.24
CA PHE A 11 -6.99 -12.95 -8.73
C PHE A 11 -5.96 -13.89 -8.08
N GLY A 12 -5.31 -13.40 -7.00
CA GLY A 12 -4.14 -14.03 -6.39
C GLY A 12 -2.85 -13.84 -7.18
N THR A 13 -2.95 -13.47 -8.44
CA THR A 13 -1.86 -13.05 -9.33
C THR A 13 -2.39 -12.04 -10.35
N TYR A 14 -1.50 -11.28 -11.00
CA TYR A 14 -1.90 -10.38 -12.07
C TYR A 14 -2.29 -11.17 -13.32
N VAL A 15 -3.47 -10.86 -13.84
CA VAL A 15 -4.05 -11.45 -15.04
C VAL A 15 -4.34 -10.36 -16.06
N SER A 16 -3.91 -10.55 -17.30
CA SER A 16 -4.20 -9.59 -18.37
C SER A 16 -5.70 -9.59 -18.69
N GLU A 17 -6.28 -8.39 -18.74
CA GLU A 17 -7.69 -8.17 -19.01
C GLU A 17 -7.90 -7.33 -20.26
N THR A 18 -9.11 -7.38 -20.79
CA THR A 18 -9.52 -6.58 -21.98
C THR A 18 -10.80 -5.80 -21.74
N VAL A 19 -11.47 -6.03 -20.63
CA VAL A 19 -12.75 -5.43 -20.24
C VAL A 19 -12.68 -4.95 -18.81
N LEU A 20 -13.30 -3.82 -18.53
CA LEU A 20 -13.48 -3.29 -17.18
C LEU A 20 -14.84 -3.72 -16.65
N GLU A 21 -14.86 -4.30 -15.45
CA GLU A 21 -16.09 -4.67 -14.75
C GLU A 21 -16.33 -3.76 -13.55
N ASN A 22 -17.61 -3.45 -13.27
CA ASN A 22 -17.97 -2.62 -12.14
C ASN A 22 -17.61 -3.28 -10.82
N GLY A 23 -17.02 -2.52 -9.91
CA GLY A 23 -16.57 -3.00 -8.60
C GLY A 23 -15.18 -3.66 -8.61
N GLN A 24 -14.63 -3.97 -9.78
CA GLN A 24 -13.27 -4.48 -9.94
C GLN A 24 -12.27 -3.34 -10.08
N GLY A 25 -11.11 -3.47 -9.45
CA GLY A 25 -9.97 -2.59 -9.65
C GLY A 25 -8.99 -3.17 -10.67
N TYR A 26 -8.24 -2.27 -11.29
CA TYR A 26 -7.29 -2.68 -12.32
C TYR A 26 -6.03 -1.84 -12.26
N TRP A 27 -4.92 -2.42 -12.70
CA TRP A 27 -3.74 -1.71 -13.12
C TRP A 27 -3.84 -1.38 -14.59
N LEU A 28 -3.48 -0.15 -14.95
CA LEU A 28 -3.39 0.31 -16.33
C LEU A 28 -2.26 1.32 -16.45
N PHE A 29 -1.37 1.11 -17.41
CA PHE A 29 -0.27 2.03 -17.69
C PHE A 29 -0.64 3.03 -18.78
N PHE A 30 -0.18 4.26 -18.62
CA PHE A 30 -0.32 5.34 -19.56
C PHE A 30 1.06 5.84 -19.97
N GLU A 31 1.19 6.29 -21.23
CA GLU A 31 2.44 6.88 -21.73
C GLU A 31 2.69 8.27 -21.11
N GLU A 32 1.61 9.03 -20.89
CA GLU A 32 1.65 10.40 -20.37
C GLU A 32 0.49 10.60 -19.37
N GLU A 33 0.63 11.60 -18.52
CA GLU A 33 -0.47 12.07 -17.68
C GLU A 33 -1.61 12.60 -18.55
N GLY A 34 -2.83 12.29 -18.16
CA GLY A 34 -4.01 12.72 -18.88
C GLY A 34 -5.28 12.53 -18.09
N SER A 35 -6.38 12.99 -18.66
CA SER A 35 -7.71 12.77 -18.13
C SER A 35 -8.66 12.36 -19.24
N THR A 36 -9.67 11.57 -18.90
CA THR A 36 -10.75 11.21 -19.81
C THR A 36 -12.08 11.28 -19.08
N ASP A 37 -13.10 11.72 -19.79
CA ASP A 37 -14.47 11.72 -19.27
C ASP A 37 -15.12 10.36 -19.54
N VAL A 38 -15.59 9.72 -18.47
CA VAL A 38 -16.39 8.50 -18.54
C VAL A 38 -17.85 8.87 -18.38
N THR A 39 -18.66 8.62 -19.40
CA THR A 39 -20.11 8.91 -19.40
C THR A 39 -20.91 7.64 -19.15
N GLY A 40 -21.94 7.72 -18.32
CA GLY A 40 -22.81 6.58 -17.99
C GLY A 40 -23.80 6.93 -16.88
N ASN A 41 -24.51 5.92 -16.42
CA ASN A 41 -25.34 6.07 -15.21
C ASN A 41 -24.44 5.98 -13.98
N PRO A 42 -24.54 6.91 -13.02
CA PRO A 42 -23.79 6.84 -11.78
C PRO A 42 -24.08 5.53 -11.02
N ILE A 43 -23.04 4.98 -10.43
CA ILE A 43 -23.10 3.81 -9.53
C ILE A 43 -22.80 4.30 -8.12
N ASP A 44 -23.82 4.35 -7.28
CA ASP A 44 -23.71 4.82 -5.90
C ASP A 44 -23.61 3.66 -4.89
N GLN A 45 -23.86 2.43 -5.36
CA GLN A 45 -23.74 1.22 -4.57
C GLN A 45 -23.36 0.04 -5.47
N VAL A 46 -22.47 -0.83 -4.98
CA VAL A 46 -22.14 -2.11 -5.63
C VAL A 46 -21.72 -3.12 -4.57
N THR A 47 -22.23 -4.35 -4.69
CA THR A 47 -21.77 -5.49 -3.88
C THR A 47 -20.69 -6.23 -4.65
N ILE A 48 -19.57 -6.49 -3.98
CA ILE A 48 -18.42 -7.23 -4.52
C ILE A 48 -18.11 -8.42 -3.61
N PHE A 49 -17.57 -9.48 -4.18
CA PHE A 49 -17.06 -10.62 -3.44
C PHE A 49 -15.55 -10.46 -3.25
N LEU A 50 -15.10 -10.55 -2.00
CA LEU A 50 -13.69 -10.58 -1.63
C LEU A 50 -13.28 -12.01 -1.33
N THR A 51 -12.08 -12.40 -1.75
CA THR A 51 -11.45 -13.66 -1.33
C THR A 51 -10.49 -13.36 -0.18
N GLU A 52 -10.21 -14.38 0.66
CA GLU A 52 -9.18 -14.26 1.70
C GLU A 52 -7.85 -13.75 1.12
N GLY A 53 -7.24 -12.80 1.78
CA GLY A 53 -6.03 -12.12 1.32
C GLY A 53 -6.31 -10.83 0.53
N TRP A 54 -5.39 -10.46 -0.35
CA TRP A 54 -5.42 -9.21 -1.09
C TRP A 54 -6.36 -9.24 -2.29
N ASN A 55 -7.23 -8.24 -2.38
CA ASN A 55 -8.17 -8.00 -3.48
C ASN A 55 -7.95 -6.62 -4.08
N LEU A 56 -8.15 -6.50 -5.38
CA LEU A 56 -8.10 -5.21 -6.08
C LEU A 56 -9.52 -4.80 -6.46
N MET A 57 -10.06 -3.79 -5.77
CA MET A 57 -11.42 -3.30 -5.96
C MET A 57 -11.46 -1.96 -6.67
N GLY A 58 -12.54 -1.70 -7.41
CA GLY A 58 -12.87 -0.39 -7.97
C GLY A 58 -13.54 0.51 -6.95
N SER A 59 -13.83 1.75 -7.37
CA SER A 59 -14.59 2.71 -6.59
C SER A 59 -15.97 2.98 -7.20
N LEU A 60 -16.75 3.83 -6.55
CA LEU A 60 -18.06 4.27 -7.00
C LEU A 60 -17.95 5.54 -7.86
N SER A 61 -19.08 6.01 -8.39
CA SER A 61 -19.15 7.25 -9.20
C SER A 61 -18.99 8.53 -8.38
N SER A 62 -19.04 8.45 -7.06
CA SER A 62 -18.82 9.55 -6.11
C SER A 62 -17.78 9.15 -5.07
N THR A 63 -17.07 10.16 -4.54
CA THR A 63 -16.12 9.96 -3.44
C THR A 63 -16.86 9.52 -2.18
N PHE A 64 -16.32 8.53 -1.47
CA PHE A 64 -16.87 8.05 -0.21
C PHE A 64 -15.75 7.58 0.75
N GLU A 65 -16.11 7.49 2.04
CA GLU A 65 -15.19 7.01 3.06
C GLU A 65 -15.24 5.49 3.17
N SER A 66 -14.09 4.85 3.38
CA SER A 66 -13.99 3.40 3.57
C SER A 66 -14.85 2.90 4.75
N SER A 67 -15.08 3.75 5.74
CA SER A 67 -15.95 3.45 6.87
C SER A 67 -17.42 3.25 6.50
N SER A 68 -17.84 3.67 5.30
CA SER A 68 -19.21 3.44 4.79
C SER A 68 -19.37 2.14 4.00
N ILE A 69 -18.31 1.36 3.86
CA ILE A 69 -18.40 0.00 3.31
C ILE A 69 -19.22 -0.86 4.29
N ASP A 70 -20.24 -1.52 3.78
CA ASP A 70 -21.04 -2.48 4.55
C ASP A 70 -20.33 -3.84 4.51
N ASP A 71 -19.74 -4.21 5.62
CA ASP A 71 -18.99 -5.45 5.86
C ASP A 71 -19.63 -6.20 7.03
N PRO A 72 -20.73 -6.94 6.78
CA PRO A 72 -21.51 -7.56 7.84
C PRO A 72 -20.79 -8.72 8.54
N GLU A 73 -19.80 -9.31 7.89
CA GLU A 73 -19.00 -10.42 8.42
C GLU A 73 -17.68 -9.96 9.04
N GLU A 74 -17.40 -8.67 9.03
CA GLU A 74 -16.17 -8.04 9.55
C GLU A 74 -14.89 -8.67 8.93
N ILE A 75 -14.92 -8.97 7.62
CA ILE A 75 -13.81 -9.61 6.92
C ILE A 75 -12.71 -8.61 6.48
N ILE A 76 -13.01 -7.33 6.32
CA ILE A 76 -12.00 -6.33 5.95
C ILE A 76 -11.04 -6.10 7.12
N ILE A 77 -9.76 -6.35 6.89
CA ILE A 77 -8.71 -6.08 7.85
C ILE A 77 -8.56 -4.57 8.01
N SER A 78 -8.74 -4.06 9.23
CA SER A 78 -8.64 -2.62 9.51
C SER A 78 -7.26 -2.06 9.12
N GLY A 79 -7.22 -0.92 8.43
CA GLY A 79 -5.98 -0.28 7.99
C GLY A 79 -5.36 -0.90 6.72
N SER A 80 -6.01 -1.88 6.09
CA SER A 80 -5.52 -2.57 4.90
C SER A 80 -6.04 -2.00 3.57
N ILE A 81 -6.64 -0.82 3.55
CA ILE A 81 -7.07 -0.19 2.30
C ILE A 81 -5.97 0.74 1.79
N TYR A 82 -5.48 0.46 0.58
CA TYR A 82 -4.41 1.21 -0.05
C TYR A 82 -4.81 1.71 -1.44
N GLY A 83 -4.52 3.00 -1.69
CA GLY A 83 -4.46 3.55 -3.03
C GLY A 83 -3.04 3.49 -3.59
N PHE A 84 -2.89 3.81 -4.87
CA PHE A 84 -1.60 3.94 -5.53
C PHE A 84 -1.49 5.30 -6.23
N GLY A 85 -0.42 6.04 -5.91
CA GLY A 85 -0.09 7.32 -6.52
C GLY A 85 1.42 7.43 -6.74
N GLY A 86 2.01 6.44 -7.44
CA GLY A 86 3.45 6.26 -7.56
C GLY A 86 4.02 5.35 -6.48
N SER A 87 3.32 5.17 -5.36
CA SER A 87 3.59 4.20 -4.29
C SER A 87 2.29 3.86 -3.56
N TYR A 88 2.31 2.77 -2.79
CA TYR A 88 1.18 2.39 -1.94
C TYR A 88 1.02 3.37 -0.78
N GLN A 89 -0.20 3.90 -0.63
CA GLN A 89 -0.56 4.79 0.46
C GLN A 89 -1.84 4.28 1.14
N PRO A 90 -1.82 4.09 2.48
CA PRO A 90 -3.05 3.82 3.21
C PRO A 90 -4.05 4.97 2.97
N THR A 91 -5.31 4.62 2.78
CA THR A 91 -6.36 5.62 2.57
C THR A 91 -7.66 5.22 3.23
N SER A 92 -8.40 6.22 3.70
CA SER A 92 -9.80 6.05 4.13
C SER A 92 -10.78 6.60 3.12
N THR A 93 -10.31 7.34 2.10
CA THR A 93 -11.17 7.99 1.11
C THR A 93 -10.99 7.34 -0.25
N LEU A 94 -12.09 6.86 -0.82
CA LEU A 94 -12.14 6.24 -2.13
C LEU A 94 -12.74 7.21 -3.16
N GLN A 95 -11.99 7.46 -4.23
CA GLN A 95 -12.32 8.44 -5.27
C GLN A 95 -12.75 7.75 -6.56
N PRO A 96 -13.69 8.34 -7.32
CA PRO A 96 -14.11 7.81 -8.63
C PRO A 96 -12.93 7.55 -9.57
N GLY A 97 -13.03 6.50 -10.38
CA GLY A 97 -12.05 6.18 -11.41
C GLY A 97 -10.72 5.63 -10.89
N LYS A 98 -10.60 5.36 -9.59
CA LYS A 98 -9.41 4.75 -8.98
C LYS A 98 -9.67 3.34 -8.51
N GLY A 99 -8.63 2.51 -8.57
CA GLY A 99 -8.58 1.19 -7.95
C GLY A 99 -7.93 1.24 -6.57
N TYR A 100 -8.33 0.33 -5.70
CA TYR A 100 -7.85 0.23 -4.33
C TYR A 100 -7.59 -1.23 -3.96
N TRP A 101 -6.53 -1.45 -3.23
CA TRP A 101 -6.28 -2.72 -2.58
C TRP A 101 -7.03 -2.80 -1.25
N VAL A 102 -7.55 -3.97 -0.95
CA VAL A 102 -8.15 -4.31 0.34
C VAL A 102 -7.72 -5.73 0.73
N ASN A 103 -7.33 -5.94 1.98
CA ASN A 103 -7.00 -7.25 2.52
C ASN A 103 -8.19 -7.80 3.32
N ALA A 104 -8.63 -9.00 3.01
CA ALA A 104 -9.74 -9.68 3.68
C ALA A 104 -9.24 -10.88 4.49
N SER A 105 -9.78 -11.08 5.68
CA SER A 105 -9.44 -12.19 6.58
C SER A 105 -10.15 -13.51 6.22
N ALA A 106 -11.14 -13.43 5.33
CA ALA A 106 -11.95 -14.57 4.85
C ALA A 106 -12.64 -14.20 3.54
N ASP A 107 -13.16 -15.22 2.84
CA ASP A 107 -14.06 -15.02 1.70
C ASP A 107 -15.40 -14.44 2.17
N GLY A 108 -15.97 -13.49 1.42
CA GLY A 108 -17.29 -12.94 1.74
C GLY A 108 -17.69 -11.77 0.84
N GLU A 109 -18.91 -11.29 1.03
CA GLU A 109 -19.47 -10.17 0.28
C GLU A 109 -19.41 -8.88 1.10
N VAL A 110 -18.99 -7.81 0.45
CA VAL A 110 -19.05 -6.45 1.01
C VAL A 110 -19.79 -5.53 0.04
N THR A 111 -20.44 -4.50 0.57
CA THR A 111 -21.16 -3.54 -0.25
C THR A 111 -20.55 -2.17 -0.11
N LEU A 112 -20.00 -1.66 -1.21
CA LEU A 112 -19.58 -0.27 -1.32
C LEU A 112 -20.82 0.61 -1.42
N ASN A 113 -20.91 1.68 -0.61
CA ASN A 113 -22.07 2.56 -0.57
C ASN A 113 -21.64 4.01 -0.30
N SER A 114 -21.85 4.90 -1.25
CA SER A 114 -21.47 6.31 -1.15
C SER A 114 -22.32 7.12 -0.15
N GLY A 115 -23.51 6.63 0.21
CA GLY A 115 -24.42 7.24 1.20
C GLY A 115 -24.48 6.48 2.54
N GLY A 116 -23.62 5.50 2.76
CA GLY A 116 -23.63 4.65 3.93
C GLY A 116 -23.21 5.37 5.21
N ALA A 117 -23.77 4.92 6.36
CA ALA A 117 -23.27 5.34 7.67
C ALA A 117 -22.02 4.53 8.03
N ALA A 118 -21.06 5.19 8.70
CA ALA A 118 -19.82 4.56 9.15
C ALA A 118 -20.08 3.32 10.02
N ARG A 119 -19.50 2.16 9.65
CA ARG A 119 -19.67 0.89 10.34
C ARG A 119 -18.37 0.19 10.70
N ILE A 120 -17.27 0.53 10.01
CA ILE A 120 -15.94 -0.04 10.27
C ILE A 120 -15.31 0.61 11.50
N LYS A 121 -14.71 -0.19 12.36
CA LYS A 121 -13.95 0.31 13.52
C LYS A 121 -12.77 1.17 13.04
N PRO A 122 -12.52 2.34 13.64
CA PRO A 122 -11.37 3.16 13.28
C PRO A 122 -10.08 2.38 13.54
N PHE A 123 -9.19 2.38 12.55
CA PHE A 123 -7.84 1.84 12.68
C PHE A 123 -6.96 2.79 13.49
N VAL A 124 -6.27 2.26 14.49
CA VAL A 124 -5.27 3.01 15.27
C VAL A 124 -3.90 2.62 14.72
N ASP A 125 -3.30 3.50 13.93
CA ASP A 125 -2.00 3.24 13.32
C ASP A 125 -0.87 3.43 14.32
N ARG A 126 -0.29 2.33 14.78
CA ARG A 126 0.87 2.33 15.70
C ARG A 126 2.17 2.76 15.01
N ALA A 127 2.20 2.82 13.69
CA ALA A 127 3.34 3.35 12.96
C ALA A 127 3.57 4.85 13.23
N ALA A 128 2.57 5.56 13.78
CA ALA A 128 2.69 6.96 14.19
C ALA A 128 3.76 7.16 15.28
N ASP A 129 4.02 6.14 16.10
CA ASP A 129 5.01 6.16 17.19
C ASP A 129 6.33 5.46 16.81
N ALA A 130 6.48 5.04 15.56
CA ALA A 130 7.64 4.28 15.09
C ALA A 130 8.68 5.18 14.45
N ASN A 131 9.96 4.78 14.49
CA ASN A 131 10.96 5.34 13.61
C ASN A 131 10.53 5.18 12.15
N VAL A 132 10.93 6.10 11.30
CA VAL A 132 10.62 6.04 9.88
C VAL A 132 11.87 6.18 9.03
N ILE A 133 11.95 5.34 7.98
CA ILE A 133 12.89 5.48 6.89
C ILE A 133 12.10 5.58 5.58
N ARG A 134 12.49 6.47 4.68
CA ARG A 134 11.81 6.69 3.40
C ARG A 134 12.78 6.50 2.25
N PHE A 135 12.34 5.78 1.23
CA PHE A 135 13.06 5.59 -0.02
C PHE A 135 12.29 6.31 -1.14
N ASN A 136 12.86 7.37 -1.69
CA ASN A 136 12.16 8.27 -2.63
C ASN A 136 10.77 8.70 -2.11
N GLY A 137 10.68 9.00 -0.80
CA GLY A 137 9.45 9.41 -0.14
C GLY A 137 8.52 8.27 0.32
N MET A 138 8.77 7.01 -0.06
CA MET A 138 7.98 5.83 0.37
C MET A 138 8.38 5.42 1.79
N PRO A 139 7.48 5.52 2.79
CA PRO A 139 7.83 5.28 4.19
C PRO A 139 7.79 3.80 4.56
N LEU A 140 8.78 3.38 5.35
CA LEU A 140 8.78 2.15 6.14
C LEU A 140 9.03 2.48 7.60
N TYR A 141 8.50 1.67 8.48
CA TYR A 141 8.47 1.94 9.91
C TYR A 141 9.16 0.82 10.71
N PHE A 142 9.79 1.19 11.84
CA PHE A 142 10.46 0.21 12.68
C PHE A 142 10.62 0.71 14.13
N GLY A 143 10.97 -0.20 15.03
CA GLY A 143 11.26 0.13 16.42
C GLY A 143 10.08 -0.05 17.37
N VAL A 144 8.87 -0.37 16.87
CA VAL A 144 7.69 -0.58 17.71
C VAL A 144 7.20 -2.03 17.63
N THR A 145 6.58 -2.49 18.71
CA THR A 145 5.98 -3.82 18.77
C THR A 145 4.51 -3.74 18.39
N ILE A 146 4.11 -4.57 17.41
CA ILE A 146 2.72 -4.72 16.99
C ILE A 146 2.16 -6.01 17.61
N PRO A 147 0.97 -5.98 18.21
CA PRO A 147 0.27 -7.21 18.63
C PRO A 147 0.03 -8.15 17.46
N GLU A 148 0.14 -9.47 17.70
CA GLU A 148 0.01 -10.47 16.64
C GLU A 148 -1.31 -10.37 15.85
N ASN A 149 -2.39 -10.05 16.52
CA ASN A 149 -3.71 -9.87 15.90
C ASN A 149 -3.85 -8.59 15.07
N GLU A 150 -2.87 -7.68 15.11
CA GLU A 150 -2.84 -6.44 14.32
C GLU A 150 -1.78 -6.48 13.20
N LEU A 151 -0.96 -7.53 13.12
CA LEU A 151 0.14 -7.61 12.16
C LEU A 151 -0.32 -7.44 10.72
N GLN A 152 -1.41 -8.09 10.31
CA GLN A 152 -1.92 -8.02 8.95
C GLN A 152 -2.30 -6.60 8.50
N SER A 153 -2.58 -5.68 9.45
CA SER A 153 -2.81 -4.26 9.15
C SER A 153 -1.56 -3.53 8.63
N TYR A 154 -0.39 -4.14 8.77
CA TYR A 154 0.91 -3.60 8.34
C TYR A 154 1.51 -4.36 7.16
N GLU A 155 0.77 -5.29 6.60
CA GLU A 155 1.11 -5.93 5.34
C GLU A 155 0.84 -4.97 4.16
N LEU A 156 1.76 -4.93 3.21
CA LEU A 156 1.60 -4.17 1.97
C LEU A 156 0.90 -5.03 0.91
N PRO A 157 0.14 -4.41 0.00
CA PRO A 157 -0.41 -5.11 -1.15
C PRO A 157 0.66 -5.86 -1.95
N PRO A 158 0.29 -6.82 -2.81
CA PRO A 158 1.21 -7.45 -3.75
C PRO A 158 2.07 -6.42 -4.48
N LYS A 159 3.34 -6.77 -4.76
CA LYS A 159 4.22 -5.86 -5.50
C LYS A 159 3.53 -5.37 -6.78
N PRO A 160 3.63 -4.08 -7.10
CA PRO A 160 3.04 -3.56 -8.32
C PRO A 160 3.67 -4.22 -9.56
N PRO A 161 3.02 -4.16 -10.73
CA PRO A 161 3.62 -4.60 -11.97
C PRO A 161 4.93 -3.88 -12.28
N ALA A 162 5.82 -4.52 -13.04
CA ALA A 162 7.10 -3.93 -13.44
C ALA A 162 6.93 -2.54 -14.06
N GLY A 163 7.81 -1.60 -13.70
CA GLY A 163 7.74 -0.20 -14.12
C GLY A 163 7.17 0.75 -13.05
N ALA A 164 6.62 0.22 -11.97
CA ALA A 164 6.24 1.01 -10.79
C ALA A 164 7.28 0.86 -9.68
N SER A 165 7.37 1.88 -8.82
CA SER A 165 8.27 1.85 -7.65
C SER A 165 7.58 1.23 -6.44
N ASP A 166 8.35 0.51 -5.64
CA ASP A 166 7.90 -0.11 -4.40
C ASP A 166 9.08 -0.28 -3.42
N VAL A 167 8.80 -0.15 -2.15
CA VAL A 167 9.74 -0.48 -1.08
C VAL A 167 8.99 -1.19 0.04
N ARG A 168 9.57 -2.25 0.55
CA ARG A 168 8.99 -3.07 1.62
C ARG A 168 10.04 -3.84 2.39
N PHE A 169 9.70 -4.21 3.60
CA PHE A 169 10.44 -5.28 4.25
C PHE A 169 10.08 -6.63 3.63
N LYS A 170 11.06 -7.52 3.57
CA LYS A 170 10.89 -8.88 3.06
C LYS A 170 9.72 -9.58 3.76
N GLY A 171 8.89 -10.25 2.95
CA GLY A 171 7.64 -10.83 3.40
C GLY A 171 6.43 -9.91 3.26
N GLY A 172 6.61 -8.72 2.68
CA GLY A 172 5.48 -7.84 2.34
C GLY A 172 5.14 -6.80 3.40
N TRP A 173 5.99 -6.55 4.38
CA TRP A 173 5.67 -5.68 5.51
C TRP A 173 6.08 -4.22 5.30
N ARG A 174 5.27 -3.28 5.78
CA ARG A 174 5.63 -1.86 5.90
C ARG A 174 6.21 -1.50 7.28
N LEU A 175 6.16 -2.43 8.23
CA LEU A 175 6.64 -2.23 9.59
C LEU A 175 7.31 -3.49 10.13
N VAL A 176 8.47 -3.31 10.80
CA VAL A 176 9.17 -4.36 11.53
C VAL A 176 9.55 -3.85 12.92
N ARG A 177 9.79 -4.78 13.85
CA ARG A 177 10.17 -4.41 15.21
C ARG A 177 11.64 -3.99 15.32
N ASP A 178 12.57 -4.89 15.02
CA ASP A 178 13.98 -4.70 15.34
C ASP A 178 14.89 -4.83 14.10
N TYR A 179 14.54 -5.68 13.16
CA TYR A 179 15.38 -6.04 12.01
C TYR A 179 14.51 -6.41 10.82
N GLY A 180 14.96 -6.05 9.64
CA GLY A 180 14.28 -6.43 8.40
C GLY A 180 15.17 -6.26 7.17
N GLU A 181 15.17 -7.25 6.29
CA GLU A 181 15.71 -7.13 4.94
C GLU A 181 14.75 -6.28 4.11
N LEU A 182 15.27 -5.27 3.44
CA LEU A 182 14.50 -4.37 2.58
C LEU A 182 14.60 -4.80 1.14
N GLU A 183 13.47 -4.79 0.45
CA GLU A 183 13.34 -5.02 -0.98
C GLU A 183 12.91 -3.72 -1.65
N VAL A 184 13.66 -3.28 -2.66
CA VAL A 184 13.43 -2.02 -3.35
C VAL A 184 13.22 -2.27 -4.84
N MET A 185 12.09 -1.82 -5.36
CA MET A 185 11.83 -1.69 -6.79
C MET A 185 11.93 -0.20 -7.13
N ASN A 186 12.94 0.18 -7.88
CA ASN A 186 13.16 1.56 -8.26
C ASN A 186 13.43 1.68 -9.75
N THR A 187 12.88 2.70 -10.38
CA THR A 187 13.08 3.00 -11.80
C THR A 187 14.16 4.06 -12.06
N SER A 188 14.66 4.68 -10.98
CA SER A 188 15.69 5.72 -11.04
C SER A 188 17.08 5.13 -10.79
N GLU A 189 18.12 5.79 -11.28
CA GLU A 189 19.53 5.39 -11.05
C GLU A 189 20.00 5.66 -9.61
N THR A 190 19.27 6.50 -8.88
CA THR A 190 19.59 6.88 -7.51
C THR A 190 18.37 6.71 -6.60
N LEU A 191 18.64 6.53 -5.30
CA LEU A 191 17.68 6.54 -4.22
C LEU A 191 17.95 7.70 -3.28
N THR A 192 16.94 8.50 -3.02
CA THR A 192 16.95 9.44 -1.89
C THR A 192 16.41 8.71 -0.66
N ILE A 193 17.24 8.56 0.36
CA ILE A 193 16.87 7.92 1.62
C ILE A 193 16.83 8.99 2.68
N SER A 194 15.66 9.22 3.29
CA SER A 194 15.49 10.09 4.44
C SER A 194 14.98 9.29 5.64
N TYR A 195 15.36 9.71 6.85
CA TYR A 195 14.98 9.01 8.07
C TYR A 195 14.71 9.98 9.22
N ASP A 196 13.90 9.51 10.16
CA ASP A 196 13.58 10.20 11.41
C ASP A 196 13.56 9.15 12.53
N ILE A 197 14.58 9.21 13.38
CA ILE A 197 14.84 8.28 14.48
C ILE A 197 14.61 8.99 15.80
N HIS A 198 13.61 8.53 16.53
CA HIS A 198 13.25 9.08 17.83
C HIS A 198 13.13 8.01 18.92
N ILE A 199 13.15 6.73 18.54
CA ILE A 199 13.21 5.61 19.48
C ILE A 199 14.67 5.23 19.64
N GLU A 200 15.23 5.60 20.78
CA GLU A 200 16.60 5.27 21.16
C GLU A 200 16.71 3.81 21.63
N LEU A 201 17.77 3.16 21.23
CA LEU A 201 18.19 1.87 21.77
C LEU A 201 19.09 2.11 23.00
N GLY A 202 19.26 1.08 23.85
CA GLY A 202 20.16 1.22 25.03
C GLY A 202 21.62 1.52 24.64
N GLU A 203 22.44 1.94 25.63
CA GLU A 203 23.78 2.56 25.49
C GLU A 203 24.79 1.91 24.52
N HIS A 204 24.55 0.69 24.06
CA HIS A 204 25.46 -0.06 23.17
C HIS A 204 24.83 -0.49 21.85
N PHE A 205 23.64 0.03 21.54
CA PHE A 205 22.90 -0.33 20.34
C PHE A 205 22.57 0.93 19.53
N TYR A 206 22.54 0.78 18.21
CA TYR A 206 22.18 1.84 17.28
C TYR A 206 21.42 1.26 16.10
N TRP A 207 20.67 2.11 15.44
CA TRP A 207 20.04 1.77 14.17
C TRP A 207 21.03 1.98 13.04
N ALA A 208 21.08 1.05 12.10
CA ALA A 208 21.91 1.16 10.91
C ALA A 208 21.19 0.63 9.69
N LEU A 209 21.46 1.24 8.55
CA LEU A 209 21.11 0.74 7.23
C LEU A 209 22.36 0.15 6.60
N ILE A 210 22.29 -1.10 6.16
CA ILE A 210 23.40 -1.80 5.53
C ILE A 210 23.04 -2.05 4.07
N SER A 211 23.88 -1.61 3.15
CA SER A 211 23.73 -1.86 1.72
C SER A 211 24.03 -3.33 1.38
N GLU A 212 23.65 -3.79 0.21
CA GLU A 212 24.00 -5.12 -0.29
C GLU A 212 25.50 -5.33 -0.48
N THR A 213 26.30 -4.24 -0.58
CA THR A 213 27.77 -4.26 -0.63
C THR A 213 28.39 -4.32 0.76
N GLY A 214 27.59 -4.21 1.82
CA GLY A 214 28.05 -4.24 3.21
C GLY A 214 28.44 -2.87 3.77
N ASP A 215 28.18 -1.80 3.04
CA ASP A 215 28.40 -0.44 3.55
C ASP A 215 27.34 -0.13 4.61
N GLU A 216 27.80 0.25 5.79
CA GLU A 216 26.97 0.55 6.94
C GLU A 216 26.77 2.05 7.10
N MET A 217 25.54 2.48 7.29
CA MET A 217 25.16 3.83 7.63
C MET A 217 24.40 3.87 8.94
N VAL A 218 24.97 4.50 9.95
CA VAL A 218 24.30 4.72 11.25
C VAL A 218 23.16 5.74 11.07
N LEU A 219 21.99 5.38 11.59
CA LEU A 219 20.80 6.21 11.58
C LEU A 219 20.64 6.85 12.97
N ASP A 220 20.77 8.15 13.06
CA ASP A 220 20.63 8.91 14.31
C ASP A 220 19.91 10.24 14.03
N GLY A 221 18.91 10.56 14.86
CA GLY A 221 18.08 11.75 14.67
C GLY A 221 17.41 11.78 13.31
N THR A 222 17.47 12.92 12.62
CA THR A 222 16.87 13.14 11.29
C THR A 222 17.95 13.36 10.25
N GLY A 223 17.86 12.66 9.12
CA GLY A 223 18.84 12.78 8.04
C GLY A 223 18.30 12.45 6.68
N GLU A 224 19.11 12.82 5.65
CA GLU A 224 18.83 12.49 4.26
C GLU A 224 20.16 12.24 3.52
N ILE A 225 20.16 11.21 2.67
CA ILE A 225 21.29 10.87 1.79
C ILE A 225 20.78 10.48 0.41
N VAL A 226 21.65 10.59 -0.58
CA VAL A 226 21.42 10.07 -1.93
C VAL A 226 22.46 9.00 -2.21
N VAL A 227 21.99 7.81 -2.57
CA VAL A 227 22.86 6.67 -2.88
C VAL A 227 22.54 6.12 -4.27
N PRO A 228 23.46 5.38 -4.92
CA PRO A 228 23.12 4.62 -6.12
C PRO A 228 21.94 3.67 -5.83
N SER A 229 21.12 3.42 -6.86
CA SER A 229 20.01 2.48 -6.72
C SER A 229 20.54 1.08 -6.39
N ALA A 230 19.91 0.44 -5.41
CA ALA A 230 20.16 -0.92 -5.00
C ALA A 230 18.81 -1.64 -4.78
N GLU A 231 18.79 -2.94 -4.97
CA GLU A 231 17.55 -3.74 -4.83
C GLU A 231 17.31 -4.18 -3.38
N ARG A 232 18.33 -4.14 -2.53
CA ARG A 232 18.29 -4.64 -1.15
C ARG A 232 19.08 -3.79 -0.18
N PHE A 233 18.54 -3.70 1.03
CA PHE A 233 19.19 -3.18 2.23
C PHE A 233 18.80 -4.05 3.44
N ILE A 234 19.48 -3.86 4.55
CA ILE A 234 19.22 -4.50 5.84
C ILE A 234 19.18 -3.43 6.93
#